data_2b716dab0e77b6f41af7b227ec907c82
#
_entry.id   2b716dab0e77b6f41af7b227ec907c82
#
_cell.length_a   1.000
_cell.length_b   1.000
_cell.length_c   1.000
_cell.angle_alpha   90.00
_cell.angle_beta   90.00
_cell.angle_gamma   90.00
#
_symmetry.space_group_name_H-M   'P 1'
#
loop_
_entity.id
_entity.type
_entity.pdbx_description
1 polymer ?
#
loop_
_entity_poly.entity_id
_entity_poly.type
_entity_poly.pdbx_seq_one_letter_code
_entity_poly.pdbx_strand_id
1 'polypeptide(L)'
;MEPFTGIHFDGHFYADVAEGGMTLLSEISFTATLNYVISDQSKLNTMFGGQLPVDILKREASLSVERAFTKLFEGGCSLDELKYKTATQASAVLQESNFSDWEGRAGVRLTGISDMVITLDPSTEKMLSNMAAMNSVPAPAPTAPAPSGSWKCTCGAVSNGNFCPDCGSRKPVSTPLYQCDKCGWKPDDPNNPPKFCPECGDKF
;
A
#
# COMPACT_ATOMS: atom_id res chain seq x y z
N MET A 1 -31.59 23.33 16.18
CA MET A 1 -30.43 22.77 15.44
C MET A 1 -30.01 23.86 14.49
N GLU A 2 -28.92 24.58 14.80
CA GLU A 2 -28.35 25.53 13.84
C GLU A 2 -27.82 24.75 12.65
N PRO A 3 -28.01 25.24 11.41
CA PRO A 3 -27.49 24.58 10.26
C PRO A 3 -25.95 24.58 10.34
N PHE A 4 -25.34 23.40 10.26
CA PHE A 4 -23.90 23.30 10.13
C PHE A 4 -23.47 24.03 8.87
N THR A 5 -22.73 25.10 9.03
CA THR A 5 -22.20 25.86 7.92
C THR A 5 -20.82 25.31 7.62
N GLY A 6 -20.61 24.81 6.39
CA GLY A 6 -19.36 24.21 5.98
C GLY A 6 -18.65 25.05 4.92
N ILE A 7 -17.33 25.10 4.98
CA ILE A 7 -16.47 25.63 3.92
C ILE A 7 -15.86 24.46 3.18
N HIS A 8 -16.21 24.28 1.91
CA HIS A 8 -15.55 23.30 1.05
C HIS A 8 -14.14 23.77 0.72
N PHE A 9 -13.20 22.88 0.84
CA PHE A 9 -11.80 23.12 0.47
C PHE A 9 -11.17 21.86 -0.11
N ASP A 10 -10.17 22.07 -0.90
CA ASP A 10 -9.36 21.04 -1.54
C ASP A 10 -7.88 21.36 -1.35
N GLY A 11 -7.05 20.40 -1.54
CA GLY A 11 -5.62 20.56 -1.45
C GLY A 11 -4.89 19.32 -1.96
N HIS A 12 -3.59 19.46 -2.04
CA HIS A 12 -2.69 18.36 -2.34
C HIS A 12 -1.39 18.52 -1.56
N PHE A 13 -0.75 17.43 -1.28
CA PHE A 13 0.57 17.36 -0.67
C PHE A 13 1.29 16.10 -1.14
N TYR A 14 2.60 16.06 -0.95
CA TYR A 14 3.40 14.89 -1.28
C TYR A 14 3.75 14.14 -0.01
N ALA A 15 3.57 12.83 -0.03
CA ALA A 15 3.94 11.96 1.07
C ALA A 15 4.61 10.69 0.56
N ASP A 16 5.54 10.18 1.35
CA ASP A 16 6.10 8.85 1.14
C ASP A 16 5.06 7.81 1.57
N VAL A 17 4.61 7.01 0.62
CA VAL A 17 3.66 5.92 0.86
C VAL A 17 4.42 4.61 0.84
N ALA A 18 4.42 3.90 1.96
CA ALA A 18 5.07 2.60 2.07
C ALA A 18 4.02 1.48 2.13
N GLU A 19 4.13 0.52 1.25
CA GLU A 19 3.32 -0.69 1.27
C GLU A 19 4.11 -1.86 0.68
N GLY A 20 4.00 -3.04 1.29
CA GLY A 20 4.69 -4.23 0.84
C GLY A 20 6.23 -4.15 0.87
N GLY A 21 6.82 -3.25 1.69
CA GLY A 21 8.27 -3.06 1.81
C GLY A 21 8.87 -2.09 0.77
N MET A 22 8.05 -1.44 -0.03
CA MET A 22 8.47 -0.37 -0.95
C MET A 22 7.92 0.97 -0.48
N THR A 23 8.73 2.03 -0.63
CA THR A 23 8.32 3.41 -0.36
C THR A 23 8.23 4.16 -1.68
N LEU A 24 7.10 4.80 -1.92
CA LEU A 24 6.82 5.59 -3.12
C LEU A 24 6.42 7.00 -2.71
N LEU A 25 7.06 8.01 -3.29
CA LEU A 25 6.60 9.39 -3.17
C LEU A 25 5.33 9.54 -4.02
N SER A 26 4.21 9.81 -3.39
CA SER A 26 2.91 10.00 -4.05
C SER A 26 2.38 11.39 -3.84
N GLU A 27 1.73 11.91 -4.85
CA GLU A 27 0.87 13.08 -4.71
C GLU A 27 -0.48 12.63 -4.13
N ILE A 28 -0.83 13.23 -3.00
CA ILE A 28 -2.08 12.98 -2.29
C ILE A 28 -2.97 14.20 -2.52
N SER A 29 -4.07 14.00 -3.21
CA SER A 29 -5.10 15.02 -3.37
C SER A 29 -6.26 14.74 -2.44
N PHE A 30 -6.90 15.78 -1.92
CA PHE A 30 -8.07 15.61 -1.09
C PHE A 30 -9.09 16.73 -1.31
N THR A 31 -10.35 16.41 -1.01
CA THR A 31 -11.44 17.37 -0.83
C THR A 31 -12.07 17.14 0.52
N ALA A 32 -12.50 18.20 1.19
CA ALA A 32 -13.10 18.12 2.51
C ALA A 32 -14.01 19.33 2.79
N THR A 33 -14.74 19.25 3.90
CA THR A 33 -15.57 20.33 4.41
C THR A 33 -15.10 20.70 5.82
N LEU A 34 -14.68 21.98 6.00
CA LEU A 34 -14.40 22.54 7.31
C LEU A 34 -15.71 23.01 7.95
N ASN A 35 -16.06 22.42 9.08
CA ASN A 35 -17.26 22.77 9.82
C ASN A 35 -16.96 23.83 10.88
N TYR A 36 -17.80 24.85 10.97
CA TYR A 36 -17.65 25.93 11.90
C TYR A 36 -18.99 26.45 12.41
N VAL A 37 -18.94 27.19 13.52
CA VAL A 37 -20.08 27.92 14.10
C VAL A 37 -19.61 29.32 14.45
N ILE A 38 -20.39 30.32 14.10
CA ILE A 38 -20.14 31.71 14.58
C ILE A 38 -20.71 31.78 15.99
N SER A 39 -19.84 31.84 16.99
CA SER A 39 -20.20 31.90 18.40
C SER A 39 -20.34 33.36 18.90
N ASP A 40 -19.67 34.33 18.24
CA ASP A 40 -19.72 35.72 18.57
C ASP A 40 -19.58 36.62 17.33
N GLN A 41 -20.71 37.08 16.83
CA GLN A 41 -20.76 37.95 15.65
C GLN A 41 -20.07 39.31 15.89
N SER A 42 -20.05 39.81 17.12
CA SER A 42 -19.44 41.12 17.45
C SER A 42 -17.92 41.05 17.28
N LYS A 43 -17.30 39.94 17.71
CA LYS A 43 -15.88 39.69 17.53
C LYS A 43 -15.54 39.56 16.05
N LEU A 44 -16.35 38.81 15.29
CA LEU A 44 -16.15 38.65 13.86
C LEU A 44 -16.22 39.99 13.12
N ASN A 45 -17.19 40.83 13.49
CA ASN A 45 -17.32 42.17 12.94
C ASN A 45 -16.08 43.03 13.21
N THR A 46 -15.57 42.96 14.44
CA THR A 46 -14.41 43.75 14.89
C THR A 46 -13.13 43.33 14.19
N MET A 47 -12.92 42.02 14.04
CA MET A 47 -11.68 41.47 13.48
C MET A 47 -11.65 41.46 11.94
N PHE A 48 -12.77 41.16 11.31
CA PHE A 48 -12.86 40.91 9.88
C PHE A 48 -14.00 41.65 9.18
N GLY A 49 -14.54 42.68 9.80
CA GLY A 49 -15.64 43.44 9.19
C GLY A 49 -16.92 42.61 8.97
N GLY A 50 -17.10 41.56 9.75
CA GLY A 50 -18.25 40.66 9.63
C GLY A 50 -18.16 39.59 8.56
N GLN A 51 -17.05 39.52 7.81
CA GLN A 51 -16.81 38.52 6.81
C GLN A 51 -15.86 37.43 7.32
N LEU A 52 -16.17 36.20 7.01
CA LEU A 52 -15.27 35.07 7.32
C LEU A 52 -13.99 35.16 6.46
N PRO A 53 -12.81 35.02 7.07
CA PRO A 53 -11.55 34.93 6.34
C PRO A 53 -11.37 33.53 5.74
N VAL A 54 -12.19 33.20 4.74
CA VAL A 54 -12.32 31.85 4.16
C VAL A 54 -10.98 31.28 3.70
N ASP A 55 -10.15 32.10 3.06
CA ASP A 55 -8.85 31.63 2.53
C ASP A 55 -7.89 31.24 3.64
N ILE A 56 -7.88 31.99 4.76
CA ILE A 56 -7.06 31.66 5.93
C ILE A 56 -7.55 30.36 6.54
N LEU A 57 -8.86 30.23 6.73
CA LEU A 57 -9.48 29.04 7.32
C LEU A 57 -9.23 27.79 6.46
N LYS A 58 -9.34 27.92 5.14
CA LYS A 58 -9.02 26.83 4.19
C LYS A 58 -7.56 26.39 4.30
N ARG A 59 -6.62 27.34 4.29
CA ARG A 59 -5.20 27.06 4.41
C ARG A 59 -4.87 26.32 5.70
N GLU A 60 -5.45 26.73 6.79
CA GLU A 60 -5.24 26.13 8.10
C GLU A 60 -5.84 24.72 8.17
N ALA A 61 -7.03 24.54 7.63
CA ALA A 61 -7.66 23.24 7.53
C ALA A 61 -6.82 22.30 6.66
N SER A 62 -6.28 22.76 5.53
CA SER A 62 -5.40 21.97 4.66
C SER A 62 -4.13 21.49 5.39
N LEU A 63 -3.48 22.39 6.14
CA LEU A 63 -2.32 22.03 6.97
C LEU A 63 -2.66 21.01 8.06
N SER A 64 -3.88 21.07 8.59
CA SER A 64 -4.34 20.09 9.58
C SER A 64 -4.56 18.71 8.94
N VAL A 65 -5.04 18.65 7.70
CA VAL A 65 -5.16 17.39 6.94
C VAL A 65 -3.80 16.79 6.65
N GLU A 66 -2.85 17.59 6.16
CA GLU A 66 -1.48 17.13 5.87
C GLU A 66 -0.81 16.55 7.11
N ARG A 67 -0.86 17.28 8.23
CA ARG A 67 -0.29 16.82 9.52
C ARG A 67 -0.97 15.55 10.04
N ALA A 68 -2.28 15.45 9.89
CA ALA A 68 -3.03 14.27 10.30
C ALA A 68 -2.64 13.06 9.47
N PHE A 69 -2.53 13.24 8.17
CA PHE A 69 -2.10 12.19 7.25
C PHE A 69 -0.70 11.69 7.61
N THR A 70 0.26 12.61 7.74
CA THR A 70 1.64 12.27 8.11
C THR A 70 1.71 11.52 9.44
N LYS A 71 1.00 12.01 10.48
CA LYS A 71 0.97 11.38 11.81
C LYS A 71 0.38 9.97 11.79
N LEU A 72 -0.67 9.74 11.01
CA LEU A 72 -1.27 8.42 10.85
C LEU A 72 -0.36 7.48 10.06
N PHE A 73 0.29 8.00 9.03
CA PHE A 73 1.20 7.25 8.20
C PHE A 73 2.45 6.82 8.98
N GLU A 74 3.09 7.72 9.72
CA GLU A 74 4.20 7.41 10.63
C GLU A 74 3.78 6.41 11.72
N GLY A 75 2.51 6.41 12.12
CA GLY A 75 1.90 5.43 13.02
C GLY A 75 1.67 4.05 12.41
N GLY A 76 2.01 3.85 11.14
CA GLY A 76 1.90 2.56 10.45
C GLY A 76 0.48 2.22 9.98
N CYS A 77 -0.39 3.22 9.81
CA CYS A 77 -1.70 3.00 9.21
C CYS A 77 -1.58 2.60 7.74
N SER A 78 -2.37 1.62 7.32
CA SER A 78 -2.49 1.26 5.91
C SER A 78 -3.19 2.36 5.11
N LEU A 79 -3.01 2.37 3.78
CA LEU A 79 -3.66 3.35 2.91
C LEU A 79 -5.18 3.35 3.01
N ASP A 80 -5.78 2.17 3.14
CA ASP A 80 -7.22 2.07 3.30
C ASP A 80 -7.68 2.68 4.63
N GLU A 81 -6.92 2.46 5.71
CA GLU A 81 -7.20 3.09 7.00
C GLU A 81 -7.03 4.61 6.96
N LEU A 82 -6.04 5.12 6.23
CA LEU A 82 -5.82 6.55 6.04
C LEU A 82 -7.04 7.24 5.44
N LYS A 83 -7.67 6.64 4.43
CA LYS A 83 -8.87 7.19 3.79
C LYS A 83 -10.01 7.46 4.79
N TYR A 84 -10.14 6.62 5.82
CA TYR A 84 -11.21 6.74 6.82
C TYR A 84 -10.81 7.50 8.08
N LYS A 85 -9.55 7.37 8.51
CA LYS A 85 -9.09 7.94 9.79
C LYS A 85 -8.63 9.40 9.67
N THR A 86 -8.21 9.84 8.48
CA THR A 86 -7.61 11.17 8.31
C THR A 86 -8.55 12.31 8.67
N ALA A 87 -9.84 12.22 8.34
CA ALA A 87 -10.82 13.25 8.71
C ALA A 87 -10.94 13.42 10.23
N THR A 88 -11.02 12.32 10.96
CA THR A 88 -11.11 12.33 12.42
C THR A 88 -9.81 12.85 13.04
N GLN A 89 -8.66 12.41 12.55
CA GLN A 89 -7.37 12.88 13.04
C GLN A 89 -7.12 14.34 12.69
N ALA A 90 -7.53 14.80 11.50
CA ALA A 90 -7.42 16.20 11.09
C ALA A 90 -8.28 17.10 11.97
N SER A 91 -9.48 16.64 12.35
CA SER A 91 -10.32 17.35 13.33
C SER A 91 -9.66 17.45 14.69
N ALA A 92 -8.98 16.40 15.16
CA ALA A 92 -8.22 16.42 16.41
C ALA A 92 -7.03 17.39 16.32
N VAL A 93 -6.25 17.33 15.23
CA VAL A 93 -5.13 18.26 14.99
C VAL A 93 -5.60 19.71 14.93
N LEU A 94 -6.74 19.96 14.30
CA LEU A 94 -7.35 21.28 14.22
C LEU A 94 -7.70 21.82 15.60
N GLN A 95 -8.13 20.97 16.52
CA GLN A 95 -8.47 21.34 17.90
C GLN A 95 -7.24 21.47 18.81
N GLU A 96 -6.21 20.64 18.59
CA GLU A 96 -4.95 20.67 19.35
C GLU A 96 -4.07 21.87 18.99
N SER A 97 -4.13 22.33 17.74
CA SER A 97 -3.35 23.49 17.30
C SER A 97 -3.96 24.78 17.83
N ASN A 98 -3.14 25.85 17.94
CA ASN A 98 -3.55 27.18 18.41
C ASN A 98 -4.71 27.83 17.64
N PHE A 99 -5.33 27.13 16.72
CA PHE A 99 -6.58 27.50 16.05
C PHE A 99 -7.77 27.56 17.00
N SER A 100 -7.71 26.90 18.14
CA SER A 100 -8.70 27.03 19.20
C SER A 100 -8.92 28.48 19.63
N ASP A 101 -7.95 29.36 19.38
CA ASP A 101 -8.06 30.81 19.69
C ASP A 101 -8.95 31.58 18.69
N TRP A 102 -9.38 30.97 17.60
CA TRP A 102 -10.34 31.57 16.68
C TRP A 102 -11.66 31.94 17.37
N GLU A 103 -12.12 31.10 18.27
CA GLU A 103 -13.30 31.40 19.07
C GLU A 103 -13.06 32.56 20.01
N GLY A 104 -11.93 32.58 20.71
CA GLY A 104 -11.57 33.66 21.62
C GLY A 104 -11.39 35.02 20.93
N ARG A 105 -10.73 35.03 19.79
CA ARG A 105 -10.31 36.22 19.04
C ARG A 105 -11.33 36.70 18.01
N ALA A 106 -11.90 35.79 17.25
CA ALA A 106 -12.77 36.10 16.11
C ALA A 106 -14.22 35.64 16.29
N GLY A 107 -14.54 34.95 17.39
CA GLY A 107 -15.89 34.43 17.61
C GLY A 107 -16.30 33.32 16.63
N VAL A 108 -15.33 32.61 16.08
CA VAL A 108 -15.54 31.48 15.16
C VAL A 108 -15.04 30.21 15.79
N ARG A 109 -15.93 29.28 16.07
CA ARG A 109 -15.58 27.96 16.59
C ARG A 109 -15.46 26.98 15.43
N LEU A 110 -14.29 26.40 15.25
CA LEU A 110 -14.07 25.33 14.30
C LEU A 110 -14.48 24.00 14.96
N THR A 111 -15.44 23.28 14.37
CA THR A 111 -16.01 22.09 14.98
C THR A 111 -15.40 20.79 14.45
N GLY A 112 -14.78 20.83 13.28
CA GLY A 112 -14.08 19.67 12.71
C GLY A 112 -14.05 19.68 11.18
N ILE A 113 -13.56 18.57 10.65
CA ILE A 113 -13.47 18.33 9.21
C ILE A 113 -14.33 17.13 8.87
N SER A 114 -15.17 17.23 7.84
CA SER A 114 -16.04 16.17 7.35
C SER A 114 -15.97 16.01 5.83
N ASP A 115 -16.72 15.05 5.30
CA ASP A 115 -16.87 14.77 3.87
C ASP A 115 -15.53 14.67 3.12
N MET A 116 -14.53 14.10 3.80
CA MET A 116 -13.19 13.98 3.26
C MET A 116 -13.10 12.84 2.25
N VAL A 117 -12.60 13.17 1.07
CA VAL A 117 -12.22 12.21 0.04
C VAL A 117 -10.73 12.38 -0.22
N ILE A 118 -9.98 11.31 -0.08
CA ILE A 118 -8.55 11.26 -0.37
C ILE A 118 -8.35 10.45 -1.65
N THR A 119 -7.59 11.00 -2.57
CA THR A 119 -7.25 10.38 -3.85
C THR A 119 -5.73 10.36 -3.99
N LEU A 120 -5.20 9.19 -4.33
CA LEU A 120 -3.79 9.07 -4.69
C LEU A 120 -3.61 9.33 -6.19
N ASP A 121 -2.39 9.68 -6.57
CA ASP A 121 -2.02 9.72 -7.97
C ASP A 121 -2.29 8.35 -8.65
N PRO A 122 -2.85 8.36 -9.87
CA PRO A 122 -3.27 7.13 -10.56
C PRO A 122 -2.16 6.11 -10.78
N SER A 123 -0.91 6.56 -10.90
CA SER A 123 0.25 5.67 -11.07
C SER A 123 0.53 4.90 -9.78
N THR A 124 0.50 5.60 -8.65
CA THR A 124 0.66 5.01 -7.33
C THR A 124 -0.49 4.05 -7.01
N GLU A 125 -1.72 4.44 -7.27
CA GLU A 125 -2.90 3.59 -7.05
C GLU A 125 -2.83 2.29 -7.87
N LYS A 126 -2.39 2.38 -9.13
CA LYS A 126 -2.18 1.22 -10.00
C LYS A 126 -1.04 0.32 -9.49
N MET A 127 0.08 0.90 -9.03
CA MET A 127 1.18 0.11 -8.46
C MET A 127 0.73 -0.62 -7.20
N LEU A 128 0.04 0.06 -6.29
CA LEU A 128 -0.46 -0.54 -5.05
C LEU A 128 -1.49 -1.65 -5.32
N SER A 129 -2.39 -1.46 -6.28
CA SER A 129 -3.36 -2.49 -6.66
C SER A 129 -2.68 -3.71 -7.29
N ASN A 130 -1.62 -3.53 -8.09
CA ASN A 130 -0.83 -4.62 -8.63
C ASN A 130 -0.08 -5.39 -7.52
N MET A 131 0.48 -4.67 -6.54
CA MET A 131 1.16 -5.29 -5.38
C MET A 131 0.17 -6.08 -4.51
N ALA A 132 -1.01 -5.54 -4.25
CA ALA A 132 -2.07 -6.24 -3.53
C ALA A 132 -2.50 -7.51 -4.28
N ALA A 133 -2.61 -7.46 -5.61
CA ALA A 133 -2.90 -8.63 -6.43
C ALA A 133 -1.78 -9.69 -6.38
N MET A 134 -0.51 -9.28 -6.30
CA MET A 134 0.63 -10.18 -6.15
C MET A 134 0.68 -10.83 -4.76
N ASN A 135 0.31 -10.09 -3.71
CA ASN A 135 0.25 -10.60 -2.33
C ASN A 135 -1.03 -11.42 -2.04
N SER A 136 -2.07 -11.24 -2.83
CA SER A 136 -3.33 -11.98 -2.73
C SER A 136 -3.34 -13.30 -3.49
N VAL A 137 -2.17 -13.79 -3.96
CA VAL A 137 -2.07 -15.16 -4.46
C VAL A 137 -2.44 -16.09 -3.31
N PRO A 138 -3.58 -16.78 -3.37
CA PRO A 138 -3.97 -17.70 -2.30
C PRO A 138 -2.85 -18.71 -2.12
N ALA A 139 -2.49 -18.99 -0.86
CA ALA A 139 -1.62 -20.11 -0.55
C ALA A 139 -2.07 -21.32 -1.40
N PRO A 140 -1.17 -22.01 -2.10
CA PRO A 140 -1.55 -23.04 -3.05
C PRO A 140 -2.47 -24.02 -2.31
N ALA A 141 -3.71 -24.09 -2.77
CA ALA A 141 -4.64 -25.13 -2.34
C ALA A 141 -3.93 -26.49 -2.51
N PRO A 142 -4.16 -27.49 -1.64
CA PRO A 142 -3.52 -28.79 -1.74
C PRO A 142 -3.74 -29.31 -3.17
N THR A 143 -2.63 -29.40 -3.89
CA THR A 143 -2.53 -29.65 -5.32
C THR A 143 -3.31 -30.89 -5.74
N ALA A 144 -4.26 -30.67 -6.64
CA ALA A 144 -4.63 -31.71 -7.58
C ALA A 144 -3.36 -32.18 -8.33
N PRO A 145 -3.19 -33.46 -8.67
CA PRO A 145 -1.98 -33.98 -9.29
C PRO A 145 -1.67 -33.17 -10.56
N ALA A 146 -0.49 -32.58 -10.61
CA ALA A 146 -0.02 -31.77 -11.74
C ALA A 146 -0.05 -32.60 -13.01
N PRO A 147 -0.44 -32.00 -14.16
CA PRO A 147 -0.39 -32.70 -15.43
C PRO A 147 1.04 -33.16 -15.70
N SER A 148 1.19 -34.43 -16.11
CA SER A 148 2.48 -35.06 -16.35
C SER A 148 3.32 -34.22 -17.32
N GLY A 149 4.39 -33.56 -16.80
CA GLY A 149 5.30 -32.73 -17.59
C GLY A 149 5.72 -31.40 -16.92
N SER A 150 4.97 -30.92 -15.93
CA SER A 150 5.34 -29.72 -15.22
C SER A 150 6.35 -29.98 -14.10
N TRP A 151 7.25 -29.02 -13.87
CA TRP A 151 8.24 -29.07 -12.79
C TRP A 151 8.24 -27.78 -11.98
N LYS A 152 8.58 -27.87 -10.71
CA LYS A 152 8.64 -26.74 -9.78
C LYS A 152 10.07 -26.24 -9.67
N CYS A 153 10.29 -24.96 -9.97
CA CYS A 153 11.58 -24.31 -9.84
C CYS A 153 11.91 -24.02 -8.37
N THR A 154 13.19 -23.87 -8.04
CA THR A 154 13.66 -23.46 -6.71
C THR A 154 13.17 -22.06 -6.30
N CYS A 155 12.80 -21.20 -7.27
CA CYS A 155 12.15 -19.92 -7.03
C CYS A 155 10.65 -20.02 -6.70
N GLY A 156 10.07 -21.24 -6.76
CA GLY A 156 8.66 -21.50 -6.46
C GLY A 156 7.75 -21.57 -7.70
N ALA A 157 8.18 -21.09 -8.85
CA ALA A 157 7.41 -21.11 -10.08
C ALA A 157 7.23 -22.52 -10.65
N VAL A 158 6.08 -22.78 -11.29
CA VAL A 158 5.80 -24.02 -12.02
C VAL A 158 5.98 -23.79 -13.52
N SER A 159 6.79 -24.60 -14.16
CA SER A 159 7.09 -24.49 -15.59
C SER A 159 6.85 -25.82 -16.32
N ASN A 160 6.39 -25.71 -17.56
CA ASN A 160 6.24 -26.84 -18.46
C ASN A 160 7.39 -26.91 -19.49
N GLY A 161 8.26 -25.90 -19.53
CA GLY A 161 9.39 -25.76 -20.42
C GLY A 161 10.72 -26.26 -19.84
N ASN A 162 11.79 -26.11 -20.61
CA ASN A 162 13.15 -26.47 -20.19
C ASN A 162 13.81 -25.39 -19.32
N PHE A 163 13.19 -24.19 -19.21
CA PHE A 163 13.65 -23.08 -18.40
C PHE A 163 12.50 -22.50 -17.60
N CYS A 164 12.81 -22.00 -16.43
CA CYS A 164 11.85 -21.26 -15.61
C CYS A 164 11.60 -19.88 -16.25
N PRO A 165 10.33 -19.49 -16.51
CA PRO A 165 10.03 -18.18 -17.09
C PRO A 165 10.34 -17.01 -16.15
N ASP A 166 10.35 -17.24 -14.83
CA ASP A 166 10.52 -16.17 -13.84
C ASP A 166 11.99 -15.89 -13.51
N CYS A 167 12.81 -16.93 -13.39
CA CYS A 167 14.21 -16.76 -12.98
C CYS A 167 15.23 -17.27 -14.00
N GLY A 168 14.81 -17.82 -15.13
CA GLY A 168 15.69 -18.37 -16.16
C GLY A 168 16.39 -19.66 -15.78
N SER A 169 16.19 -20.22 -14.59
CA SER A 169 16.82 -21.48 -14.17
C SER A 169 16.37 -22.63 -15.05
N ARG A 170 17.33 -23.49 -15.39
CA ARG A 170 17.06 -24.69 -16.18
C ARG A 170 16.25 -25.68 -15.37
N LYS A 171 15.32 -26.39 -16.03
CA LYS A 171 14.59 -27.54 -15.46
C LYS A 171 15.59 -28.50 -14.80
N PRO A 172 15.41 -28.83 -13.50
CA PRO A 172 16.22 -29.91 -12.94
C PRO A 172 15.96 -31.16 -13.74
N VAL A 173 17.00 -31.67 -14.34
CA VAL A 173 16.91 -32.93 -15.05
C VAL A 173 16.67 -33.99 -13.96
N SER A 174 15.45 -34.52 -13.88
CA SER A 174 15.24 -35.75 -13.15
C SER A 174 15.99 -36.82 -13.97
N THR A 175 17.26 -36.95 -13.69
CA THR A 175 18.08 -38.02 -14.24
C THR A 175 17.41 -39.31 -13.83
N PRO A 176 17.10 -40.21 -14.79
CA PRO A 176 16.85 -41.58 -14.40
C PRO A 176 18.03 -41.99 -13.51
N LEU A 177 17.75 -42.49 -12.34
CA LEU A 177 18.77 -43.05 -11.45
C LEU A 177 19.44 -44.18 -12.26
N TYR A 178 20.56 -43.86 -12.93
CA TYR A 178 21.37 -44.86 -13.57
C TYR A 178 21.91 -45.77 -12.48
N GLN A 179 21.28 -46.93 -12.35
CA GLN A 179 21.72 -48.00 -11.49
C GLN A 179 21.95 -49.20 -12.37
N CYS A 180 23.09 -49.80 -12.23
CA CYS A 180 23.37 -51.04 -12.96
C CYS A 180 22.44 -52.14 -12.43
N ASP A 181 21.64 -52.71 -13.36
CA ASP A 181 20.67 -53.75 -13.00
C ASP A 181 21.36 -55.04 -12.51
N LYS A 182 22.64 -55.21 -12.86
CA LYS A 182 23.40 -56.39 -12.56
C LYS A 182 24.13 -56.36 -11.21
N CYS A 183 24.71 -55.22 -10.82
CA CYS A 183 25.47 -55.09 -9.58
C CYS A 183 24.98 -53.95 -8.64
N GLY A 184 24.00 -53.15 -9.07
CA GLY A 184 23.45 -52.05 -8.26
C GLY A 184 24.32 -50.80 -8.21
N TRP A 185 25.43 -50.73 -8.95
CA TRP A 185 26.33 -49.58 -8.99
C TRP A 185 25.61 -48.32 -9.48
N LYS A 186 25.93 -47.16 -8.87
CA LYS A 186 25.40 -45.86 -9.26
C LYS A 186 26.54 -44.90 -9.56
N PRO A 187 26.45 -44.09 -10.64
CA PRO A 187 27.46 -43.10 -10.97
C PRO A 187 27.43 -41.91 -9.93
N ASP A 188 28.60 -41.38 -9.63
CA ASP A 188 28.72 -40.20 -8.79
C ASP A 188 28.19 -38.95 -9.47
N ASP A 189 28.28 -38.85 -10.79
CA ASP A 189 27.67 -37.81 -11.62
C ASP A 189 26.54 -38.37 -12.48
N PRO A 190 25.28 -38.16 -12.07
CA PRO A 190 24.13 -38.65 -12.82
C PRO A 190 23.99 -38.04 -14.22
N ASN A 191 24.64 -36.87 -14.47
CA ASN A 191 24.54 -36.17 -15.77
C ASN A 191 25.53 -36.72 -16.82
N ASN A 192 26.51 -37.52 -16.39
CA ASN A 192 27.53 -38.08 -17.27
C ASN A 192 27.80 -39.57 -16.96
N PRO A 193 26.78 -40.43 -17.14
CA PRO A 193 26.94 -41.84 -16.85
C PRO A 193 27.95 -42.49 -17.86
N PRO A 194 28.82 -43.36 -17.37
CA PRO A 194 29.71 -44.11 -18.26
C PRO A 194 28.89 -45.06 -19.16
N LYS A 195 29.43 -45.39 -20.33
CA LYS A 195 28.76 -46.33 -21.27
C LYS A 195 28.71 -47.78 -20.78
N PHE A 196 29.53 -48.09 -19.79
CA PHE A 196 29.63 -49.40 -19.18
C PHE A 196 29.79 -49.27 -17.69
N CYS A 197 29.22 -50.16 -16.94
CA CYS A 197 29.40 -50.22 -15.51
C CYS A 197 30.87 -50.51 -15.14
N PRO A 198 31.54 -49.61 -14.34
CA PRO A 198 32.97 -49.81 -13.99
C PRO A 198 33.17 -51.00 -13.07
N GLU A 199 32.13 -51.45 -12.36
CA GLU A 199 32.23 -52.59 -11.43
C GLU A 199 32.05 -53.97 -12.09
N CYS A 200 31.09 -54.10 -13.02
CA CYS A 200 30.77 -55.41 -13.61
C CYS A 200 30.90 -55.45 -15.14
N GLY A 201 31.23 -54.32 -15.77
CA GLY A 201 31.38 -54.23 -17.23
C GLY A 201 30.08 -54.28 -18.03
N ASP A 202 28.94 -54.27 -17.37
CA ASP A 202 27.65 -54.30 -18.05
C ASP A 202 27.38 -53.00 -18.82
N LYS A 203 26.72 -53.04 -19.94
CA LYS A 203 26.42 -51.87 -20.77
C LYS A 203 25.12 -51.24 -20.28
N PHE A 204 25.17 -49.94 -20.04
CA PHE A 204 23.99 -49.14 -19.74
C PHE A 204 23.14 -48.86 -20.99
#